data_aa12c380867bf5b0bd768c846fdb9dbd
#
_entry.id   aa12c380867bf5b0bd768c846fdb9dbd
#
_cell.length_a   1.000
_cell.length_b   1.000
_cell.length_c   1.000
_cell.angle_alpha   90.00
_cell.angle_beta   90.00
_cell.angle_gamma   90.00
#
_symmetry.space_group_name_H-M   'P 1'
#
loop_
_entity.id
_entity.type
_entity.pdbx_description
1 polymer ?
#
loop_
_entity_poly.entity_id
_entity_poly.type
_entity_poly.pdbx_seq_one_letter_code
_entity_poly.pdbx_strand_id
1 'polypeptide(L)'
;MAYMAIETKYLGPTNYRGARIKATAMDTFSDEKRLSVTIPYQYELSAEAMHRLAAEQLMPKLVNDPDGVSMVAGATDRGYVFVIVRKI
;
A
#
# COMPACT_ATOMS: atom_id res chain seq x y z
N MET A 1 -16.01 3.58 -14.19
CA MET A 1 -14.93 4.33 -13.54
C MET A 1 -14.09 3.40 -12.69
N ALA A 2 -12.79 3.42 -12.85
CA ALA A 2 -11.90 2.57 -12.07
C ALA A 2 -11.55 3.24 -10.74
N TYR A 3 -11.44 2.42 -9.70
CA TYR A 3 -10.98 2.91 -8.39
C TYR A 3 -9.46 2.92 -8.34
N MET A 4 -8.93 3.81 -7.50
CA MET A 4 -7.49 3.88 -7.27
C MET A 4 -7.01 2.64 -6.52
N ALA A 5 -5.85 2.12 -6.91
CA ALA A 5 -5.28 0.92 -6.29
C ALA A 5 -3.89 1.22 -5.74
N ILE A 6 -3.56 0.55 -4.64
CA ILE A 6 -2.24 0.59 -4.01
C ILE A 6 -1.67 -0.82 -4.06
N GLU A 7 -0.51 -0.99 -4.70
CA GLU A 7 0.19 -2.26 -4.68
C GLU A 7 1.21 -2.27 -3.54
N THR A 8 1.25 -3.34 -2.77
CA THR A 8 2.24 -3.48 -1.71
C THR A 8 3.14 -4.67 -2.00
N LYS A 9 4.40 -4.55 -1.61
CA LYS A 9 5.44 -5.49 -1.97
C LYS A 9 6.41 -5.66 -0.82
N TYR A 10 6.76 -6.91 -0.52
CA TYR A 10 7.77 -7.24 0.48
C TYR A 10 9.16 -7.03 -0.11
N LEU A 11 10.00 -6.33 0.64
CA LEU A 11 11.41 -6.14 0.31
C LEU A 11 12.24 -6.86 1.36
N GLY A 12 13.00 -7.85 0.94
CA GLY A 12 13.83 -8.64 1.82
C GLY A 12 14.94 -7.82 2.47
N PRO A 13 15.52 -8.33 3.56
CA PRO A 13 16.62 -7.63 4.22
C PRO A 13 17.86 -7.61 3.32
N THR A 14 18.62 -6.51 3.44
CA THR A 14 19.92 -6.36 2.78
C THR A 14 21.00 -6.21 3.83
N ASN A 15 22.25 -6.06 3.39
CA ASN A 15 23.36 -5.81 4.32
C ASN A 15 23.21 -4.49 5.07
N TYR A 16 22.39 -3.57 4.57
CA TYR A 16 22.26 -2.23 5.12
C TYR A 16 20.88 -1.93 5.68
N ARG A 17 19.87 -2.73 5.32
CA ARG A 17 18.50 -2.47 5.74
C ARG A 17 17.79 -3.78 6.09
N GLY A 18 16.93 -3.72 7.10
CA GLY A 18 16.07 -4.86 7.43
C GLY A 18 14.93 -5.03 6.44
N ALA A 19 14.11 -6.03 6.67
CA ALA A 19 12.93 -6.29 5.85
C ALA A 19 11.97 -5.10 5.89
N ARG A 20 11.31 -4.83 4.76
CA ARG A 20 10.42 -3.68 4.61
C ARG A 20 9.24 -4.04 3.72
N ILE A 21 8.19 -3.23 3.81
CA ILE A 21 7.06 -3.28 2.87
C ILE A 21 6.99 -1.95 2.15
N LYS A 22 6.90 -1.99 0.83
CA LYS A 22 6.73 -0.80 0.00
C LYS A 22 5.32 -0.77 -0.56
N ALA A 23 4.61 0.33 -0.33
CA ALA A 23 3.31 0.60 -0.92
C ALA A 23 3.47 1.63 -2.03
N THR A 24 2.92 1.36 -3.20
CA THR A 24 3.02 2.24 -4.37
C THR A 24 1.63 2.48 -4.94
N ALA A 25 1.30 3.74 -5.18
CA ALA A 25 0.04 4.07 -5.84
C ALA A 25 0.10 3.65 -7.30
N MET A 26 -0.94 2.93 -7.73
CA MET A 26 -1.05 2.45 -9.11
C MET A 26 -1.91 3.38 -9.95
N ASP A 27 -1.86 4.67 -9.65
CA ASP A 27 -2.59 5.67 -10.43
C ASP A 27 -1.89 5.87 -11.77
N THR A 28 -2.66 5.77 -12.84
CA THR A 28 -2.13 5.84 -14.19
C THR A 28 -2.15 7.23 -14.80
N PHE A 29 -2.65 8.23 -14.09
CA PHE A 29 -2.76 9.57 -14.65
C PHE A 29 -1.41 10.28 -14.81
N SER A 30 -0.39 9.83 -14.10
CA SER A 30 0.93 10.43 -14.20
C SER A 30 2.00 9.39 -13.88
N ASP A 31 2.70 8.92 -14.91
CA ASP A 31 3.80 7.99 -14.72
C ASP A 31 4.99 8.65 -14.00
N GLU A 32 5.03 9.97 -13.98
CA GLU A 32 6.16 10.70 -13.45
C GLU A 32 6.15 10.85 -11.94
N LYS A 33 4.98 10.67 -11.29
CA LYS A 33 4.84 10.95 -9.86
C LYS A 33 4.07 9.86 -9.13
N ARG A 34 4.54 8.63 -9.22
CA ARG A 34 3.97 7.58 -8.40
C ARG A 34 4.35 7.82 -6.94
N LEU A 35 3.34 8.03 -6.11
CA LEU A 35 3.57 8.15 -4.69
C LEU A 35 3.84 6.79 -4.09
N SER A 36 4.79 6.71 -3.18
CA SER A 36 5.10 5.48 -2.50
C SER A 36 5.52 5.75 -1.07
N VAL A 37 5.38 4.73 -0.23
CA VAL A 37 5.80 4.74 1.16
C VAL A 37 6.47 3.40 1.43
N THR A 38 7.58 3.43 2.17
CA THR A 38 8.25 2.21 2.61
C THR A 38 8.29 2.22 4.13
N ILE A 39 7.81 1.12 4.75
CA ILE A 39 7.80 1.00 6.21
C ILE A 39 8.62 -0.22 6.63
N PRO A 40 9.24 -0.18 7.83
CA PRO A 40 9.94 -1.34 8.35
C PRO A 40 8.98 -2.46 8.69
N TYR A 41 9.42 -3.70 8.52
CA TYR A 41 8.61 -4.87 8.82
C TYR A 41 8.53 -5.10 10.32
N GLN A 42 7.30 -5.26 10.81
CA GLN A 42 7.04 -5.56 12.23
C GLN A 42 6.62 -7.03 12.34
N TYR A 43 7.48 -7.84 12.92
CA TYR A 43 7.31 -9.28 12.92
C TYR A 43 6.16 -9.76 13.81
N GLU A 44 5.65 -8.91 14.70
CA GLU A 44 4.50 -9.24 15.52
C GLU A 44 3.17 -9.16 14.76
N LEU A 45 3.17 -8.63 13.55
CA LEU A 45 1.97 -8.53 12.72
C LEU A 45 1.98 -9.62 11.65
N SER A 46 0.79 -10.05 11.23
CA SER A 46 0.68 -10.95 10.09
C SER A 46 1.12 -10.24 8.81
N ALA A 47 1.44 -11.02 7.77
CA ALA A 47 1.85 -10.45 6.49
C ALA A 47 0.76 -9.54 5.90
N GLU A 48 -0.50 -9.96 5.95
CA GLU A 48 -1.59 -9.14 5.45
C GLU A 48 -1.72 -7.84 6.24
N ALA A 49 -1.59 -7.89 7.58
CA ALA A 49 -1.67 -6.70 8.41
C ALA A 49 -0.52 -5.74 8.10
N MET A 50 0.68 -6.25 7.84
CA MET A 50 1.82 -5.41 7.47
C MET A 50 1.60 -4.72 6.14
N HIS A 51 1.12 -5.45 5.13
CA HIS A 51 0.85 -4.86 3.83
C HIS A 51 -0.27 -3.81 3.92
N ARG A 52 -1.32 -4.09 4.71
CA ARG A 52 -2.39 -3.13 4.93
C ARG A 52 -1.89 -1.88 5.64
N LEU A 53 -1.01 -2.03 6.62
CA LEU A 53 -0.42 -0.88 7.32
C LEU A 53 0.35 0.02 6.35
N ALA A 54 1.13 -0.57 5.45
CA ALA A 54 1.84 0.21 4.45
C ALA A 54 0.88 0.98 3.54
N ALA A 55 -0.19 0.33 3.10
CA ALA A 55 -1.20 0.99 2.26
C ALA A 55 -1.89 2.12 3.03
N GLU A 56 -2.19 1.93 4.30
CA GLU A 56 -2.81 2.95 5.14
C GLU A 56 -1.90 4.16 5.31
N GLN A 57 -0.59 3.96 5.37
CA GLN A 57 0.36 5.07 5.47
C GLN A 57 0.40 5.89 4.18
N LEU A 58 0.13 5.27 3.05
CA LEU A 58 0.12 5.96 1.77
C LEU A 58 -1.21 6.69 1.52
N MET A 59 -2.31 6.17 2.06
CA MET A 59 -3.65 6.65 1.75
C MET A 59 -3.84 8.16 1.96
N PRO A 60 -3.35 8.78 3.05
CA PRO A 60 -3.54 10.24 3.23
C PRO A 60 -2.90 11.10 2.15
N LYS A 61 -1.93 10.55 1.42
CA LYS A 61 -1.29 11.26 0.32
C LYS A 61 -2.11 11.18 -0.96
N LEU A 62 -3.07 10.27 -1.03
CA LEU A 62 -3.85 9.99 -2.23
C LEU A 62 -5.27 10.56 -2.16
N VAL A 63 -5.84 10.65 -0.96
CA VAL A 63 -7.22 11.10 -0.76
C VAL A 63 -7.26 12.20 0.28
N ASN A 64 -8.19 13.16 0.12
CA ASN A 64 -8.33 14.27 1.04
C ASN A 64 -9.06 13.89 2.32
N ASP A 65 -9.89 12.86 2.25
CA ASP A 65 -10.69 12.40 3.39
C ASP A 65 -10.50 10.89 3.56
N PRO A 66 -9.43 10.47 4.26
CA PRO A 66 -9.18 9.04 4.45
C PRO A 66 -10.28 8.32 5.23
N ASP A 67 -11.03 9.04 6.06
CA ASP A 67 -12.10 8.44 6.85
C ASP A 67 -13.33 8.12 6.02
N GLY A 68 -13.48 8.75 4.85
CA GLY A 68 -14.60 8.53 3.95
C GLY A 68 -14.42 7.38 2.99
N VAL A 69 -13.30 6.66 3.07
CA VAL A 69 -13.00 5.56 2.17
C VAL A 69 -12.55 4.34 2.95
N SER A 70 -12.62 3.19 2.30
CA SER A 70 -12.05 1.96 2.85
C SER A 70 -11.25 1.27 1.76
N MET A 71 -10.58 0.18 2.12
CA MET A 71 -9.78 -0.57 1.15
C MET A 71 -10.24 -2.02 1.08
N VAL A 72 -10.32 -2.54 -0.14
CA VAL A 72 -10.59 -3.94 -0.40
C VAL A 72 -9.28 -4.58 -0.83
N ALA A 73 -8.87 -5.63 -0.12
CA ALA A 73 -7.58 -6.28 -0.36
C ALA A 73 -7.72 -7.42 -1.37
N GLY A 74 -6.71 -7.54 -2.23
CA GLY A 74 -6.54 -8.69 -3.12
C GLY A 74 -5.11 -9.16 -3.06
N ALA A 75 -4.89 -10.47 -3.11
CA ALA A 75 -3.55 -11.03 -3.09
C ALA A 75 -2.98 -11.09 -4.51
N THR A 76 -1.67 -10.85 -4.63
CA THR A 76 -0.95 -10.99 -5.89
C THR A 76 0.22 -11.93 -5.67
N ASP A 77 0.92 -12.29 -6.74
CA ASP A 77 2.09 -13.16 -6.65
C ASP A 77 3.27 -12.49 -5.92
N ARG A 78 3.26 -11.17 -5.78
CA ARG A 78 4.34 -10.43 -5.14
C ARG A 78 3.96 -9.78 -3.81
N GLY A 79 2.68 -9.78 -3.47
CA GLY A 79 2.19 -9.15 -2.26
C GLY A 79 0.69 -8.96 -2.31
N TYR A 80 0.24 -7.74 -2.13
CA TYR A 80 -1.19 -7.44 -2.08
C TYR A 80 -1.49 -6.19 -2.89
N VAL A 81 -2.74 -6.09 -3.32
CA VAL A 81 -3.30 -4.87 -3.93
C VAL A 81 -4.47 -4.44 -3.05
N PHE A 82 -4.50 -3.16 -2.72
CA PHE A 82 -5.60 -2.57 -1.94
C PHE A 82 -6.31 -1.55 -2.81
N VAL A 83 -7.58 -1.79 -3.08
CA VAL A 83 -8.40 -0.90 -3.89
C VAL A 83 -9.17 0.03 -2.97
N ILE A 84 -9.04 1.34 -3.21
CA ILE A 84 -9.70 2.34 -2.39
C ILE A 84 -11.12 2.50 -2.88
N VAL A 85 -12.09 2.27 -2.00
CA VAL A 85 -13.52 2.38 -2.33
C VAL A 85 -14.19 3.33 -1.35
N ARG A 86 -15.28 3.97 -1.79
CA ARG A 86 -16.05 4.84 -0.92
C ARG A 86 -16.81 4.03 0.11
N LYS A 87 -16.81 4.53 1.34
CA LYS A 87 -17.72 4.03 2.35
C LYS A 87 -19.12 4.50 2.03
N ILE A 88 -20.06 3.61 2.17
CA ILE A 88 -21.47 3.93 1.97
C ILE A 88 -22.10 4.29 3.30
#